data_d4aabafaedf67881c92a3ccf2a30e4d9
#
_entry.id   d4aabafaedf67881c92a3ccf2a30e4d9
#
_cell.length_a   1.000
_cell.length_b   1.000
_cell.length_c   1.000
_cell.angle_alpha   90.00
_cell.angle_beta   90.00
_cell.angle_gamma   90.00
#
_symmetry.space_group_name_H-M   'P 1'
#
loop_
_entity.id
_entity.type
_entity.pdbx_description
1 polymer ?
#
loop_
_entity_poly.entity_id
_entity_poly.type
_entity_poly.pdbx_seq_one_letter_code
_entity_poly.pdbx_strand_id
1 'polypeptide(L)'
;EISCSLVGSEMCIRDSLKGNVGVIYPTFEEYPNRKETMNIVAYIPQNKDFSYTSEDIRHFFGNKDLEALLIINPDNPSGNLLSKDEVMVLLEWSRERGIRLIIDESFLDFARSGENISLLNNPMLADNPHLVVIKSISKSYGVPGLRLGMAATSDMELINKMRKDVSIWNINSFAEFYMQIYGKYEKDYQKACRDFIAEREHFFRTLQDIDFLRVIPSEANYFLCEVIGRFTSHDLTDILLKEHNILIKDCGTKKAFQGGNYVRIAVRGRADNERLVEAMKRL
;
A
#
# COMPACT_ATOMS: atom_id res chain seq x y z
N GLU A 1 -19.84 7.07 3.48
CA GLU A 1 -18.96 6.02 3.97
C GLU A 1 -19.60 4.67 3.73
N ILE A 2 -18.92 3.78 3.00
CA ILE A 2 -19.39 2.41 2.75
C ILE A 2 -18.36 1.48 3.36
N SER A 3 -18.79 0.71 4.37
CA SER A 3 -18.04 -0.43 4.87
C SER A 3 -18.37 -1.66 4.03
N CYS A 4 -17.38 -2.22 3.34
CA CYS A 4 -17.53 -3.48 2.63
C CYS A 4 -16.28 -4.34 2.80
N SER A 5 -16.37 -5.63 2.45
CA SER A 5 -15.18 -6.47 2.46
C SER A 5 -14.14 -5.89 1.52
N LEU A 6 -12.85 -5.97 1.87
CA LEU A 6 -11.77 -5.39 1.08
C LEU A 6 -11.85 -5.80 -0.40
N VAL A 7 -12.17 -7.07 -0.66
CA VAL A 7 -12.36 -7.61 -2.02
C VAL A 7 -13.54 -6.95 -2.74
N GLY A 8 -14.63 -6.65 -2.04
CA GLY A 8 -15.80 -5.99 -2.62
C GLY A 8 -15.53 -4.53 -2.97
N SER A 9 -14.87 -3.75 -2.09
CA SER A 9 -14.58 -2.32 -2.33
C SER A 9 -13.64 -2.10 -3.50
N GLU A 10 -12.54 -2.86 -3.55
CA GLU A 10 -11.57 -2.78 -4.64
C GLU A 10 -12.21 -3.20 -5.98
N MET A 11 -13.09 -4.21 -5.98
CA MET A 11 -13.84 -4.64 -7.17
C MET A 11 -14.81 -3.57 -7.66
N CYS A 12 -15.63 -3.00 -6.78
CA CYS A 12 -16.64 -2.02 -7.17
C CYS A 12 -16.02 -0.73 -7.74
N ILE A 13 -14.93 -0.24 -7.13
CA ILE A 13 -14.21 0.94 -7.65
C ILE A 13 -13.68 0.64 -9.04
N ARG A 14 -13.02 -0.49 -9.20
CA ARG A 14 -12.45 -0.94 -10.48
C ARG A 14 -13.50 -1.06 -11.57
N ASP A 15 -14.62 -1.73 -11.29
CA ASP A 15 -15.67 -1.97 -12.29
C ASP A 15 -16.40 -0.66 -12.68
N SER A 16 -16.20 0.42 -11.89
CA SER A 16 -16.68 1.75 -12.24
C SER A 16 -15.75 2.53 -13.19
N LEU A 17 -14.48 2.08 -13.34
CA LEU A 17 -13.48 2.74 -14.20
C LEU A 17 -13.41 2.04 -15.56
N LYS A 18 -13.51 2.80 -16.64
CA LYS A 18 -13.50 2.29 -18.02
C LYS A 18 -12.43 2.91 -18.92
N GLY A 19 -11.82 3.99 -18.49
CA GLY A 19 -10.86 4.76 -19.26
C GLY A 19 -9.39 4.49 -18.86
N ASN A 20 -8.56 5.49 -19.09
CA ASN A 20 -7.15 5.44 -18.73
C ASN A 20 -6.99 5.66 -17.23
N VAL A 21 -6.30 4.74 -16.55
CA VAL A 21 -5.99 4.84 -15.12
C VAL A 21 -4.49 4.96 -14.93
N GLY A 22 -4.05 6.09 -14.36
CA GLY A 22 -2.67 6.31 -13.98
C GLY A 22 -2.30 5.47 -12.75
N VAL A 23 -1.18 4.75 -12.79
CA VAL A 23 -0.68 3.91 -11.70
C VAL A 23 0.84 4.05 -11.61
N ILE A 24 1.40 4.05 -10.41
CA ILE A 24 2.84 4.05 -10.20
C ILE A 24 3.32 2.60 -10.09
N TYR A 25 4.36 2.23 -10.85
CA TYR A 25 5.00 0.92 -10.78
C TYR A 25 6.41 1.01 -10.16
N PRO A 26 6.86 -0.04 -9.47
CA PRO A 26 6.18 -1.31 -9.15
C PRO A 26 5.00 -1.07 -8.21
N THR A 27 3.96 -1.89 -8.29
CA THR A 27 2.74 -1.67 -7.50
C THR A 27 2.18 -2.97 -6.92
N PHE A 28 1.06 -2.85 -6.21
CA PHE A 28 0.25 -3.99 -5.80
C PHE A 28 -0.49 -4.58 -7.00
N GLU A 29 -0.19 -5.82 -7.34
CA GLU A 29 -0.60 -6.46 -8.59
C GLU A 29 -2.12 -6.60 -8.79
N GLU A 30 -2.91 -6.54 -7.71
CA GLU A 30 -4.36 -6.62 -7.83
C GLU A 30 -4.97 -5.45 -8.64
N TYR A 31 -4.32 -4.27 -8.59
CA TYR A 31 -4.80 -3.12 -9.35
C TYR A 31 -4.59 -3.30 -10.87
N PRO A 32 -3.39 -3.63 -11.38
CA PRO A 32 -3.17 -3.78 -12.80
C PRO A 32 -3.59 -5.14 -13.39
N ASN A 33 -3.69 -6.20 -12.60
CA ASN A 33 -3.98 -7.54 -13.13
C ASN A 33 -5.42 -7.74 -13.59
N ARG A 34 -6.31 -6.83 -13.21
CA ARG A 34 -7.73 -6.92 -13.53
C ARG A 34 -8.12 -5.98 -14.69
N LYS A 35 -7.40 -6.13 -15.80
CA LYS A 35 -7.41 -5.22 -16.97
C LYS A 35 -8.66 -5.22 -17.84
N GLU A 36 -9.67 -6.01 -17.56
CA GLU A 36 -10.78 -6.22 -18.51
C GLU A 36 -11.56 -4.94 -18.83
N THR A 37 -11.52 -3.93 -17.97
CA THR A 37 -12.25 -2.68 -18.11
C THR A 37 -11.41 -1.41 -18.13
N MET A 38 -10.13 -1.46 -17.76
CA MET A 38 -9.25 -0.30 -17.58
C MET A 38 -8.03 -0.37 -18.51
N ASN A 39 -7.62 0.77 -19.05
CA ASN A 39 -6.33 0.92 -19.70
C ASN A 39 -5.32 1.52 -18.69
N ILE A 40 -4.28 0.77 -18.33
CA ILE A 40 -3.28 1.21 -17.36
C ILE A 40 -2.22 2.07 -18.03
N VAL A 41 -2.08 3.30 -17.55
CA VAL A 41 -0.98 4.21 -17.88
C VAL A 41 0.01 4.19 -16.72
N ALA A 42 1.13 3.50 -16.89
CA ALA A 42 2.10 3.26 -15.81
C ALA A 42 3.19 4.32 -15.79
N TYR A 43 3.44 4.90 -14.62
CA TYR A 43 4.65 5.66 -14.31
C TYR A 43 5.65 4.76 -13.57
N ILE A 44 6.88 4.70 -14.03
CA ILE A 44 7.97 3.94 -13.40
C ILE A 44 9.04 4.94 -12.97
N PRO A 45 9.24 5.19 -11.66
CA PRO A 45 10.34 6.00 -11.18
C PRO A 45 11.69 5.47 -11.66
N GLN A 46 12.55 6.36 -12.16
CA GLN A 46 13.83 5.96 -12.77
C GLN A 46 14.99 5.86 -11.76
N ASN A 47 14.74 6.24 -10.50
CA ASN A 47 15.75 6.09 -9.46
C ASN A 47 15.72 4.68 -8.84
N LYS A 48 16.82 4.28 -8.22
CA LYS A 48 17.00 2.94 -7.65
C LYS A 48 16.10 2.62 -6.44
N ASP A 49 15.53 3.65 -5.80
CA ASP A 49 14.68 3.50 -4.63
C ASP A 49 13.19 3.48 -4.98
N PHE A 50 12.86 3.64 -6.27
CA PHE A 50 11.47 3.77 -6.74
C PHE A 50 10.71 4.87 -5.98
N SER A 51 11.44 5.87 -5.49
CA SER A 51 10.85 7.04 -4.85
C SER A 51 10.33 8.03 -5.87
N TYR A 52 9.29 8.75 -5.50
CA TYR A 52 8.66 9.75 -6.33
C TYR A 52 8.02 10.83 -5.47
N THR A 53 7.80 11.98 -6.08
CA THR A 53 7.13 13.15 -5.50
C THR A 53 5.83 13.48 -6.23
N SER A 54 5.05 14.38 -5.69
CA SER A 54 3.86 14.91 -6.38
C SER A 54 4.23 15.62 -7.69
N GLU A 55 5.41 16.23 -7.77
CA GLU A 55 5.91 16.90 -8.99
C GLU A 55 6.21 15.87 -10.09
N ASP A 56 6.88 14.77 -9.76
CA ASP A 56 7.14 13.68 -10.72
C ASP A 56 5.85 13.11 -11.30
N ILE A 57 4.85 12.89 -10.46
CA ILE A 57 3.53 12.42 -10.86
C ILE A 57 2.86 13.41 -11.82
N ARG A 58 2.82 14.69 -11.45
CA ARG A 58 2.22 15.76 -12.26
C ARG A 58 2.96 15.95 -13.58
N HIS A 59 4.29 15.87 -13.57
CA HIS A 59 5.10 15.98 -14.77
C HIS A 59 4.79 14.83 -15.75
N PHE A 60 4.76 13.59 -15.26
CA PHE A 60 4.52 12.42 -16.12
C PHE A 60 3.09 12.37 -16.65
N PHE A 61 2.10 12.61 -15.79
CA PHE A 61 0.68 12.49 -16.16
C PHE A 61 0.08 13.80 -16.71
N GLY A 62 0.82 14.90 -16.70
CA GLY A 62 0.31 16.22 -17.03
C GLY A 62 -0.26 16.37 -18.44
N ASN A 63 0.22 15.61 -19.40
CA ASN A 63 -0.27 15.59 -20.79
C ASN A 63 -1.04 14.31 -21.15
N LYS A 64 -1.38 13.47 -20.16
CA LYS A 64 -2.16 12.25 -20.36
C LYS A 64 -3.64 12.53 -20.12
N ASP A 65 -4.48 11.88 -20.92
CA ASP A 65 -5.91 11.85 -20.68
C ASP A 65 -6.21 10.71 -19.71
N LEU A 66 -6.52 11.04 -18.45
CA LEU A 66 -6.79 10.08 -17.37
C LEU A 66 -8.21 10.24 -16.87
N GLU A 67 -8.92 9.13 -16.69
CA GLU A 67 -10.15 9.07 -15.93
C GLU A 67 -9.87 9.05 -14.41
N ALA A 68 -8.82 8.32 -14.00
CA ALA A 68 -8.44 8.23 -12.59
C ALA A 68 -6.92 8.14 -12.43
N LEU A 69 -6.44 8.56 -11.26
CA LEU A 69 -5.08 8.34 -10.78
C LEU A 69 -5.15 7.56 -9.46
N LEU A 70 -4.50 6.39 -9.44
CA LEU A 70 -4.44 5.52 -8.26
C LEU A 70 -3.05 5.57 -7.64
N ILE A 71 -3.01 5.91 -6.36
CA ILE A 71 -1.79 6.04 -5.56
C ILE A 71 -1.94 5.20 -4.29
N ILE A 72 -0.95 4.39 -3.98
CA ILE A 72 -0.84 3.69 -2.70
C ILE A 72 0.11 4.51 -1.81
N ASN A 73 -0.35 4.96 -0.67
CA ASN A 73 0.43 5.83 0.21
C ASN A 73 0.39 5.36 1.67
N PRO A 74 1.48 4.81 2.22
CA PRO A 74 2.78 4.48 1.61
C PRO A 74 2.71 3.44 0.51
N ASP A 75 3.60 3.58 -0.48
CA ASP A 75 3.62 2.77 -1.70
C ASP A 75 3.95 1.29 -1.46
N ASN A 76 3.41 0.41 -2.27
CA ASN A 76 3.69 -1.02 -2.24
C ASN A 76 4.24 -1.48 -3.61
N PRO A 77 5.52 -1.88 -3.71
CA PRO A 77 6.37 -2.38 -2.62
C PRO A 77 7.47 -1.43 -2.12
N SER A 78 7.63 -0.21 -2.66
CA SER A 78 8.78 0.65 -2.34
C SER A 78 8.75 1.19 -0.90
N GLY A 79 7.55 1.39 -0.34
CA GLY A 79 7.38 2.05 0.95
C GLY A 79 7.53 3.57 0.92
N ASN A 80 7.62 4.16 -0.29
CA ASN A 80 7.66 5.61 -0.47
C ASN A 80 6.41 6.26 0.11
N LEU A 81 6.57 7.39 0.82
CA LEU A 81 5.48 8.13 1.43
C LEU A 81 5.45 9.55 0.85
N LEU A 82 4.33 9.91 0.25
CA LEU A 82 4.02 11.30 -0.07
C LEU A 82 3.62 12.04 1.21
N SER A 83 4.21 13.21 1.42
CA SER A 83 3.86 14.10 2.54
C SER A 83 2.43 14.64 2.40
N LYS A 84 1.91 15.23 3.49
CA LYS A 84 0.58 15.87 3.47
C LYS A 84 0.47 16.93 2.36
N ASP A 85 1.48 17.79 2.25
CA ASP A 85 1.49 18.88 1.25
C ASP A 85 1.48 18.32 -0.18
N GLU A 86 2.26 17.26 -0.43
CA GLU A 86 2.29 16.60 -1.73
C GLU A 86 0.94 15.95 -2.08
N VAL A 87 0.29 15.30 -1.10
CA VAL A 87 -1.04 14.73 -1.30
C VAL A 87 -2.07 15.83 -1.58
N MET A 88 -2.00 16.96 -0.89
CA MET A 88 -2.89 18.12 -1.14
C MET A 88 -2.65 18.75 -2.53
N VAL A 89 -1.40 18.82 -2.98
CA VAL A 89 -1.07 19.27 -4.34
C VAL A 89 -1.69 18.35 -5.39
N LEU A 90 -1.62 17.03 -5.19
CA LEU A 90 -2.24 16.06 -6.11
C LEU A 90 -3.77 16.12 -6.07
N LEU A 91 -4.36 16.35 -4.91
CA LEU A 91 -5.80 16.50 -4.75
C LEU A 91 -6.33 17.69 -5.55
N GLU A 92 -5.68 18.85 -5.43
CA GLU A 92 -6.04 20.06 -6.18
C GLU A 92 -5.81 19.88 -7.68
N TRP A 93 -4.65 19.38 -8.07
CA TRP A 93 -4.30 19.15 -9.47
C TRP A 93 -5.27 18.16 -10.16
N SER A 94 -5.67 17.10 -9.46
CA SER A 94 -6.63 16.13 -10.00
C SER A 94 -8.03 16.74 -10.16
N ARG A 95 -8.44 17.62 -9.22
CA ARG A 95 -9.70 18.37 -9.31
C ARG A 95 -9.73 19.27 -10.54
N GLU A 96 -8.67 20.07 -10.75
CA GLU A 96 -8.55 20.99 -11.89
C GLU A 96 -8.62 20.27 -13.24
N ARG A 97 -8.17 19.02 -13.29
CA ARG A 97 -8.14 18.21 -14.50
C ARG A 97 -9.34 17.28 -14.67
N GLY A 98 -10.27 17.28 -13.72
CA GLY A 98 -11.40 16.35 -13.73
C GLY A 98 -11.02 14.88 -13.56
N ILE A 99 -9.85 14.60 -12.96
CA ILE A 99 -9.33 13.25 -12.71
C ILE A 99 -9.85 12.78 -11.35
N ARG A 100 -10.38 11.55 -11.27
CA ARG A 100 -10.69 10.92 -9.99
C ARG A 100 -9.41 10.50 -9.29
N LEU A 101 -9.17 11.04 -8.09
CA LEU A 101 -8.02 10.66 -7.27
C LEU A 101 -8.40 9.50 -6.34
N ILE A 102 -7.73 8.36 -6.48
CA ILE A 102 -7.91 7.19 -5.63
C ILE A 102 -6.65 7.02 -4.79
N ILE A 103 -6.78 7.15 -3.46
CA ILE A 103 -5.65 6.97 -2.55
C ILE A 103 -5.90 5.75 -1.67
N ASP A 104 -4.99 4.78 -1.74
CA ASP A 104 -4.98 3.61 -0.86
C ASP A 104 -4.11 3.88 0.37
N GLU A 105 -4.75 4.11 1.51
CA GLU A 105 -4.12 4.36 2.81
C GLU A 105 -3.92 3.07 3.64
N SER A 106 -3.93 1.90 3.02
CA SER A 106 -3.88 0.60 3.74
C SER A 106 -2.62 0.40 4.59
N PHE A 107 -1.56 1.15 4.34
CA PHE A 107 -0.30 1.09 5.09
C PHE A 107 -0.01 2.36 5.89
N LEU A 108 -0.88 3.37 5.84
CA LEU A 108 -0.60 4.69 6.40
C LEU A 108 -0.45 4.69 7.93
N ASP A 109 -1.12 3.79 8.64
CA ASP A 109 -1.01 3.66 10.10
C ASP A 109 0.38 3.22 10.56
N PHE A 110 1.21 2.69 9.66
CA PHE A 110 2.60 2.33 9.93
C PHE A 110 3.58 3.49 9.74
N ALA A 111 3.15 4.58 9.12
CA ALA A 111 3.99 5.76 8.89
C ALA A 111 4.12 6.63 10.14
N ARG A 112 5.28 7.28 10.32
CA ARG A 112 5.55 8.16 11.49
C ARG A 112 4.56 9.31 11.63
N SER A 113 4.03 9.81 10.54
CA SER A 113 3.08 10.92 10.49
C SER A 113 1.72 10.54 9.89
N GLY A 114 1.38 9.24 9.91
CA GLY A 114 0.23 8.70 9.18
C GLY A 114 -1.10 9.37 9.53
N GLU A 115 -1.37 9.62 10.81
CA GLU A 115 -2.60 10.31 11.25
C GLU A 115 -2.72 11.73 10.66
N ASN A 116 -1.61 12.44 10.52
CA ASN A 116 -1.60 13.80 9.98
C ASN A 116 -1.77 13.83 8.45
N ILE A 117 -1.47 12.74 7.76
CA ILE A 117 -1.54 12.64 6.29
C ILE A 117 -2.91 12.16 5.84
N SER A 118 -3.60 11.35 6.62
CA SER A 118 -4.87 10.73 6.23
C SER A 118 -5.90 11.73 5.72
N LEU A 119 -6.55 11.36 4.62
CA LEU A 119 -7.66 12.07 4.02
C LEU A 119 -9.04 11.55 4.50
N LEU A 120 -9.05 10.55 5.39
CA LEU A 120 -10.27 9.96 5.95
C LEU A 120 -10.89 10.89 7.03
N ASN A 121 -11.38 12.04 6.60
CA ASN A 121 -12.17 12.92 7.43
C ASN A 121 -13.34 13.52 6.63
N ASN A 122 -14.44 13.80 7.34
CA ASN A 122 -15.68 14.23 6.70
C ASN A 122 -15.56 15.56 5.92
N PRO A 123 -14.92 16.63 6.42
CA PRO A 123 -14.74 17.85 5.65
C PRO A 123 -13.96 17.60 4.35
N MET A 124 -12.86 16.88 4.43
CA MET A 124 -12.02 16.58 3.26
C MET A 124 -12.80 15.86 2.17
N LEU A 125 -13.56 14.83 2.53
CA LEU A 125 -14.36 14.06 1.58
C LEU A 125 -15.52 14.90 1.03
N ALA A 126 -16.19 15.70 1.87
CA ALA A 126 -17.33 16.53 1.44
C ALA A 126 -16.91 17.57 0.40
N ASP A 127 -15.75 18.20 0.60
CA ASP A 127 -15.23 19.26 -0.27
C ASP A 127 -14.60 18.71 -1.58
N ASN A 128 -14.35 17.40 -1.64
CA ASN A 128 -13.63 16.75 -2.75
C ASN A 128 -14.37 15.50 -3.27
N PRO A 129 -15.48 15.64 -3.99
CA PRO A 129 -16.24 14.50 -4.50
C PRO A 129 -15.48 13.63 -5.52
N HIS A 130 -14.40 14.14 -6.14
CA HIS A 130 -13.51 13.37 -7.01
C HIS A 130 -12.50 12.49 -6.25
N LEU A 131 -12.43 12.62 -4.90
CA LEU A 131 -11.56 11.83 -4.04
C LEU A 131 -12.25 10.52 -3.63
N VAL A 132 -11.50 9.42 -3.72
CA VAL A 132 -11.84 8.11 -3.14
C VAL A 132 -10.68 7.66 -2.28
N VAL A 133 -10.92 7.40 -1.00
CA VAL A 133 -9.92 6.85 -0.09
C VAL A 133 -10.25 5.39 0.20
N ILE A 134 -9.27 4.52 -0.02
CA ILE A 134 -9.34 3.08 0.28
C ILE A 134 -8.50 2.82 1.51
N LYS A 135 -8.98 2.00 2.44
CA LYS A 135 -8.22 1.55 3.60
C LYS A 135 -8.53 0.11 3.95
N SER A 136 -7.51 -0.74 3.90
CA SER A 136 -7.60 -2.09 4.43
C SER A 136 -7.38 -2.07 5.94
N ILE A 137 -8.34 -2.55 6.69
CA ILE A 137 -8.21 -2.71 8.16
C ILE A 137 -7.40 -3.97 8.50
N SER A 138 -7.31 -4.91 7.57
CA SER A 138 -6.71 -6.23 7.80
C SER A 138 -5.23 -6.20 8.19
N LYS A 139 -4.48 -5.14 7.84
CA LYS A 139 -3.02 -5.07 8.02
C LYS A 139 -2.65 -4.40 9.33
N SER A 140 -2.98 -3.13 9.47
CA SER A 140 -2.60 -2.34 10.64
C SER A 140 -3.29 -2.79 11.93
N TYR A 141 -4.50 -3.30 11.82
CA TYR A 141 -5.25 -3.82 12.97
C TYR A 141 -4.98 -5.31 13.29
N GLY A 142 -4.07 -5.95 12.57
CA GLY A 142 -3.65 -7.32 12.85
C GLY A 142 -4.72 -8.40 12.64
N VAL A 143 -5.76 -8.12 11.87
CA VAL A 143 -6.93 -9.01 11.66
C VAL A 143 -7.11 -9.43 10.19
N PRO A 144 -6.09 -10.00 9.54
CA PRO A 144 -6.15 -10.31 8.12
C PRO A 144 -7.25 -11.32 7.75
N GLY A 145 -7.61 -12.21 8.66
CA GLY A 145 -8.65 -13.22 8.47
C GLY A 145 -10.07 -12.64 8.41
N LEU A 146 -10.31 -11.46 8.99
CA LEU A 146 -11.63 -10.82 8.97
C LEU A 146 -12.01 -10.23 7.61
N ARG A 147 -11.03 -9.99 6.73
CA ARG A 147 -11.25 -9.46 5.38
C ARG A 147 -11.98 -8.12 5.35
N LEU A 148 -11.65 -7.23 6.28
CA LEU A 148 -12.24 -5.89 6.40
C LEU A 148 -11.45 -4.84 5.64
N GLY A 149 -12.17 -3.93 5.02
CA GLY A 149 -11.66 -2.70 4.42
C GLY A 149 -12.79 -1.72 4.20
N MET A 150 -12.46 -0.49 3.88
CA MET A 150 -13.41 0.56 3.58
C MET A 150 -12.99 1.32 2.32
N ALA A 151 -14.00 1.86 1.62
CA ALA A 151 -13.83 2.92 0.64
C ALA A 151 -14.68 4.11 1.08
N ALA A 152 -14.10 5.29 1.07
CA ALA A 152 -14.76 6.53 1.50
C ALA A 152 -14.72 7.57 0.39
N THR A 153 -15.87 8.16 0.08
CA THR A 153 -16.03 9.24 -0.90
C THR A 153 -17.32 10.00 -0.62
N SER A 154 -17.47 11.20 -1.13
CA SER A 154 -18.75 11.92 -1.16
C SER A 154 -19.46 11.84 -2.52
N ASP A 155 -18.88 11.15 -3.51
CA ASP A 155 -19.52 10.89 -4.81
C ASP A 155 -20.71 9.93 -4.64
N MET A 156 -21.91 10.48 -4.60
CA MET A 156 -23.16 9.71 -4.41
C MET A 156 -23.49 8.79 -5.59
N GLU A 157 -23.05 9.11 -6.79
CA GLU A 157 -23.23 8.23 -7.95
C GLU A 157 -22.39 6.96 -7.80
N LEU A 158 -21.11 7.12 -7.45
CA LEU A 158 -20.21 6.01 -7.16
C LEU A 158 -20.71 5.17 -5.99
N ILE A 159 -21.13 5.82 -4.90
CA ILE A 159 -21.72 5.14 -3.73
C ILE A 159 -22.91 4.28 -4.13
N ASN A 160 -23.83 4.82 -4.93
CA ASN A 160 -25.02 4.09 -5.36
C ASN A 160 -24.69 2.92 -6.30
N LYS A 161 -23.67 3.05 -7.15
CA LYS A 161 -23.15 1.93 -7.96
C LYS A 161 -22.60 0.83 -7.05
N MET A 162 -21.69 1.21 -6.13
CA MET A 162 -21.08 0.25 -5.20
C MET A 162 -22.13 -0.49 -4.36
N ARG A 163 -23.16 0.19 -3.88
CA ARG A 163 -24.27 -0.44 -3.12
C ARG A 163 -25.05 -1.49 -3.91
N LYS A 164 -25.15 -1.33 -5.22
CA LYS A 164 -25.83 -2.32 -6.07
C LYS A 164 -24.98 -3.58 -6.33
N ASP A 165 -23.65 -3.39 -6.37
CA ASP A 165 -22.72 -4.47 -6.69
C ASP A 165 -22.28 -5.26 -5.44
N VAL A 166 -22.42 -4.66 -4.26
CA VAL A 166 -22.09 -5.31 -2.98
C VAL A 166 -23.19 -6.32 -2.61
N SER A 167 -22.77 -7.55 -2.31
CA SER A 167 -23.69 -8.58 -1.84
C SER A 167 -24.30 -8.25 -0.48
N ILE A 168 -25.52 -8.76 -0.21
CA ILE A 168 -26.24 -8.54 1.05
C ILE A 168 -25.41 -8.99 2.26
N TRP A 169 -24.65 -10.08 2.14
CA TRP A 169 -23.79 -10.66 3.16
C TRP A 169 -22.30 -10.39 2.90
N ASN A 170 -21.93 -9.13 2.68
CA ASN A 170 -20.55 -8.76 2.32
C ASN A 170 -19.57 -8.72 3.49
N ILE A 171 -20.06 -8.62 4.74
CA ILE A 171 -19.27 -8.63 5.97
C ILE A 171 -19.65 -9.87 6.77
N ASN A 172 -18.65 -10.64 7.20
CA ASN A 172 -18.89 -11.80 8.06
C ASN A 172 -19.13 -11.37 9.52
N SER A 173 -19.83 -12.21 10.30
CA SER A 173 -20.25 -11.91 11.66
C SER A 173 -19.09 -11.60 12.62
N PHE A 174 -17.92 -12.23 12.42
CA PHE A 174 -16.73 -11.94 13.24
C PHE A 174 -16.20 -10.54 12.96
N ALA A 175 -16.22 -10.12 11.69
CA ALA A 175 -15.83 -8.80 11.27
C ALA A 175 -16.77 -7.73 11.83
N GLU A 176 -18.08 -7.98 11.78
CA GLU A 176 -19.10 -7.10 12.37
C GLU A 176 -18.89 -6.96 13.88
N PHE A 177 -18.73 -8.05 14.60
CA PHE A 177 -18.45 -8.03 16.04
C PHE A 177 -17.16 -7.26 16.36
N TYR A 178 -16.09 -7.49 15.57
CA TYR A 178 -14.83 -6.77 15.75
C TYR A 178 -15.03 -5.25 15.63
N MET A 179 -15.78 -4.78 14.64
CA MET A 179 -16.08 -3.36 14.47
C MET A 179 -16.86 -2.76 15.66
N GLN A 180 -17.78 -3.52 16.27
CA GLN A 180 -18.53 -3.08 17.44
C GLN A 180 -17.67 -2.89 18.68
N ILE A 181 -16.63 -3.70 18.85
CA ILE A 181 -15.76 -3.66 20.03
C ILE A 181 -14.49 -2.81 19.84
N TYR A 182 -14.13 -2.47 18.61
CA TYR A 182 -12.86 -1.82 18.27
C TYR A 182 -12.58 -0.55 19.09
N GLY A 183 -13.59 0.30 19.27
CA GLY A 183 -13.44 1.55 20.02
C GLY A 183 -12.95 1.39 21.47
N LYS A 184 -13.10 0.18 22.06
CA LYS A 184 -12.57 -0.11 23.41
C LYS A 184 -11.06 -0.26 23.42
N TYR A 185 -10.44 -0.59 22.27
CA TYR A 185 -9.03 -0.92 22.13
C TYR A 185 -8.25 0.14 21.35
N GLU A 186 -8.83 1.30 21.10
CA GLU A 186 -8.20 2.37 20.31
C GLU A 186 -6.86 2.82 20.90
N LYS A 187 -6.77 2.96 22.23
CA LYS A 187 -5.51 3.35 22.91
C LYS A 187 -4.43 2.27 22.77
N ASP A 188 -4.83 1.00 22.85
CA ASP A 188 -3.92 -0.14 22.67
C ASP A 188 -3.43 -0.20 21.23
N TYR A 189 -4.32 0.06 20.27
CA TYR A 189 -3.98 0.15 18.86
C TYR A 189 -2.96 1.28 18.58
N GLN A 190 -3.21 2.48 19.08
CA GLN A 190 -2.29 3.62 18.94
C GLN A 190 -0.92 3.32 19.56
N LYS A 191 -0.89 2.65 20.71
CA LYS A 191 0.36 2.18 21.31
C LYS A 191 1.07 1.17 20.40
N ALA A 192 0.35 0.18 19.88
CA ALA A 192 0.91 -0.82 18.98
C ALA A 192 1.50 -0.21 17.70
N CYS A 193 0.87 0.82 17.12
CA CYS A 193 1.42 1.56 15.99
C CYS A 193 2.74 2.25 16.34
N ARG A 194 2.85 2.91 17.50
CA ARG A 194 4.11 3.54 17.95
C ARG A 194 5.21 2.50 18.18
N ASP A 195 4.88 1.40 18.86
CA ASP A 195 5.84 0.31 19.13
C ASP A 195 6.32 -0.31 17.80
N PHE A 196 5.42 -0.46 16.84
CA PHE A 196 5.75 -0.95 15.49
C PHE A 196 6.73 -0.03 14.76
N ILE A 197 6.49 1.29 14.79
CA ILE A 197 7.38 2.27 14.15
C ILE A 197 8.79 2.16 14.74
N ALA A 198 8.92 2.06 16.07
CA ALA A 198 10.21 1.88 16.74
C ALA A 198 10.89 0.56 16.33
N GLU A 199 10.13 -0.54 16.19
CA GLU A 199 10.66 -1.81 15.73
C GLU A 199 11.10 -1.75 14.27
N ARG A 200 10.34 -1.12 13.38
CA ARG A 200 10.73 -0.91 11.97
C ARG A 200 12.06 -0.17 11.86
N GLU A 201 12.24 0.90 12.63
CA GLU A 201 13.48 1.68 12.64
C GLU A 201 14.69 0.85 13.16
N HIS A 202 14.46 0.02 14.16
CA HIS A 202 15.50 -0.90 14.64
C HIS A 202 15.84 -1.94 13.57
N PHE A 203 14.83 -2.57 12.98
CA PHE A 203 15.02 -3.60 11.96
C PHE A 203 15.69 -3.04 10.70
N PHE A 204 15.34 -1.82 10.28
CA PHE A 204 16.03 -1.13 9.19
C PHE A 204 17.53 -1.07 9.40
N ARG A 205 17.96 -0.63 10.60
CA ARG A 205 19.40 -0.54 10.94
C ARG A 205 20.08 -1.90 10.91
N THR A 206 19.44 -2.93 11.45
CA THR A 206 20.05 -4.28 11.49
C THR A 206 20.11 -4.95 10.12
N LEU A 207 19.16 -4.64 9.22
CA LEU A 207 19.22 -5.11 7.83
C LEU A 207 20.35 -4.44 7.03
N GLN A 208 20.73 -3.22 7.35
CA GLN A 208 21.84 -2.52 6.70
C GLN A 208 23.21 -3.15 6.98
N ASP A 209 23.32 -3.99 8.04
CA ASP A 209 24.53 -4.75 8.33
C ASP A 209 24.74 -5.97 7.38
N ILE A 210 23.77 -6.28 6.52
CA ILE A 210 23.84 -7.40 5.57
C ILE A 210 24.48 -6.90 4.27
N ASP A 211 25.66 -7.36 3.97
CA ASP A 211 26.52 -6.87 2.87
C ASP A 211 25.94 -7.10 1.45
N PHE A 212 25.09 -8.11 1.29
CA PHE A 212 24.43 -8.44 0.03
C PHE A 212 23.00 -7.84 -0.09
N LEU A 213 22.61 -6.94 0.81
CA LEU A 213 21.33 -6.23 0.73
C LEU A 213 21.52 -4.71 0.67
N ARG A 214 20.88 -4.09 -0.29
CA ARG A 214 20.62 -2.66 -0.28
C ARG A 214 19.17 -2.42 0.14
N VAL A 215 18.98 -1.96 1.37
CA VAL A 215 17.66 -1.75 1.97
C VAL A 215 17.13 -0.38 1.59
N ILE A 216 15.93 -0.33 1.00
CA ILE A 216 15.25 0.91 0.64
C ILE A 216 14.46 1.41 1.86
N PRO A 217 14.61 2.71 2.26
CA PRO A 217 13.82 3.27 3.35
C PRO A 217 12.32 3.15 3.09
N SER A 218 11.55 2.85 4.13
CA SER A 218 10.12 2.58 3.99
C SER A 218 9.32 3.15 5.16
N GLU A 219 8.14 3.69 4.86
CA GLU A 219 7.14 4.08 5.85
C GLU A 219 5.97 3.07 5.95
N ALA A 220 6.07 1.93 5.25
CA ALA A 220 5.12 0.83 5.33
C ALA A 220 5.54 -0.25 6.36
N ASN A 221 4.87 -1.38 6.37
CA ASN A 221 5.20 -2.53 7.24
C ASN A 221 6.12 -3.56 6.57
N TYR A 222 6.94 -3.13 5.64
CA TYR A 222 7.92 -3.95 4.91
C TYR A 222 9.06 -3.06 4.41
N PHE A 223 10.14 -3.70 4.01
CA PHE A 223 11.22 -3.10 3.24
C PHE A 223 11.32 -3.76 1.87
N LEU A 224 11.46 -2.96 0.83
CA LEU A 224 11.95 -3.42 -0.46
C LEU A 224 13.48 -3.42 -0.39
N CYS A 225 14.11 -4.53 -0.72
CA CYS A 225 15.57 -4.68 -0.70
C CYS A 225 16.05 -5.15 -2.06
N GLU A 226 17.07 -4.52 -2.58
CA GLU A 226 17.82 -5.03 -3.73
C GLU A 226 18.85 -6.06 -3.21
N VAL A 227 18.83 -7.25 -3.79
CA VAL A 227 19.83 -8.28 -3.53
C VAL A 227 21.03 -8.05 -4.45
N ILE A 228 22.19 -7.81 -3.87
CA ILE A 228 23.42 -7.47 -4.58
C ILE A 228 24.48 -8.56 -4.38
N GLY A 229 25.44 -8.64 -5.33
CA GLY A 229 26.58 -9.55 -5.19
C GLY A 229 26.24 -10.99 -5.57
N ARG A 230 26.45 -11.93 -4.65
CA ARG A 230 26.52 -13.39 -4.91
C ARG A 230 25.18 -14.12 -5.06
N PHE A 231 24.08 -13.52 -4.64
CA PHE A 231 22.76 -14.15 -4.69
C PHE A 231 21.85 -13.47 -5.70
N THR A 232 20.94 -14.25 -6.29
CA THR A 232 19.72 -13.71 -6.89
C THR A 232 18.60 -13.59 -5.84
N SER A 233 17.57 -12.81 -6.12
CA SER A 233 16.38 -12.72 -5.23
C SER A 233 15.72 -14.09 -5.04
N HIS A 234 15.74 -14.93 -6.08
CA HIS A 234 15.21 -16.28 -6.05
C HIS A 234 16.06 -17.19 -5.15
N ASP A 235 17.39 -17.20 -5.34
CA ASP A 235 18.29 -18.04 -4.54
C ASP A 235 18.19 -17.69 -3.06
N LEU A 236 18.21 -16.40 -2.72
CA LEU A 236 18.08 -15.93 -1.33
C LEU A 236 16.76 -16.39 -0.71
N THR A 237 15.65 -16.26 -1.44
CA THR A 237 14.33 -16.70 -0.96
C THR A 237 14.29 -18.20 -0.74
N ASP A 238 14.88 -18.96 -1.64
CA ASP A 238 14.90 -20.43 -1.62
C ASP A 238 15.74 -20.97 -0.46
N ILE A 239 16.95 -20.41 -0.26
CA ILE A 239 17.85 -20.77 0.84
C ILE A 239 17.16 -20.46 2.20
N LEU A 240 16.64 -19.25 2.38
CA LEU A 240 15.97 -18.87 3.62
C LEU A 240 14.78 -19.78 3.93
N LEU A 241 14.01 -20.17 2.91
CA LEU A 241 12.89 -21.09 3.10
C LEU A 241 13.35 -22.51 3.45
N LYS A 242 14.28 -23.08 2.70
CA LYS A 242 14.68 -24.49 2.83
C LYS A 242 15.55 -24.75 4.07
N GLU A 243 16.47 -23.85 4.37
CA GLU A 243 17.47 -24.07 5.41
C GLU A 243 17.08 -23.43 6.77
N HIS A 244 16.30 -22.34 6.71
CA HIS A 244 15.94 -21.58 7.91
C HIS A 244 14.45 -21.54 8.23
N ASN A 245 13.57 -22.13 7.36
CA ASN A 245 12.12 -22.04 7.47
C ASN A 245 11.62 -20.59 7.57
N ILE A 246 12.21 -19.69 6.77
CA ILE A 246 11.85 -18.27 6.71
C ILE A 246 11.42 -17.95 5.28
N LEU A 247 10.18 -17.50 5.11
CA LEU A 247 9.65 -17.09 3.82
C LEU A 247 9.67 -15.56 3.69
N ILE A 248 10.41 -15.05 2.73
CA ILE A 248 10.36 -13.67 2.27
C ILE A 248 9.75 -13.62 0.86
N LYS A 249 9.35 -12.46 0.38
CA LYS A 249 8.73 -12.31 -0.93
C LYS A 249 9.76 -12.03 -2.00
N ASP A 250 9.96 -12.96 -2.93
CA ASP A 250 10.67 -12.68 -4.18
C ASP A 250 9.84 -11.72 -5.05
N CYS A 251 10.45 -10.62 -5.46
CA CYS A 251 9.87 -9.59 -6.31
C CYS A 251 10.49 -9.54 -7.72
N GLY A 252 11.49 -10.38 -8.02
CA GLY A 252 12.22 -10.38 -9.30
C GLY A 252 11.34 -10.62 -10.52
N THR A 253 10.17 -11.25 -10.36
CA THR A 253 9.21 -11.50 -11.44
C THR A 253 8.29 -10.31 -11.75
N LYS A 254 8.30 -9.24 -10.94
CA LYS A 254 7.46 -8.07 -11.17
C LYS A 254 7.96 -7.27 -12.37
N LYS A 255 7.03 -6.89 -13.26
CA LYS A 255 7.33 -6.22 -14.55
C LYS A 255 8.19 -4.96 -14.42
N ALA A 256 8.01 -4.19 -13.36
CA ALA A 256 8.70 -2.92 -13.18
C ALA A 256 10.17 -3.06 -12.76
N PHE A 257 10.60 -4.21 -12.28
CA PHE A 257 11.99 -4.41 -11.85
C PHE A 257 12.94 -4.80 -13.00
N GLN A 258 12.42 -5.02 -14.22
CA GLN A 258 13.22 -5.27 -15.44
C GLN A 258 14.30 -6.37 -15.28
N GLY A 259 14.01 -7.40 -14.50
CA GLY A 259 14.97 -8.47 -14.18
C GLY A 259 15.89 -8.15 -13.00
N GLY A 260 15.69 -7.07 -12.29
CA GLY A 260 16.43 -6.74 -11.07
C GLY A 260 16.12 -7.69 -9.92
N ASN A 261 17.10 -7.91 -9.08
CA ASN A 261 17.03 -8.80 -7.93
C ASN A 261 16.45 -8.08 -6.72
N TYR A 262 15.14 -8.12 -6.54
CA TYR A 262 14.46 -7.46 -5.42
C TYR A 262 13.68 -8.48 -4.57
N VAL A 263 13.76 -8.31 -3.26
CA VAL A 263 12.94 -9.02 -2.29
C VAL A 263 12.16 -8.03 -1.43
N ARG A 264 10.97 -8.41 -0.97
CA ARG A 264 10.22 -7.64 0.02
C ARG A 264 10.20 -8.39 1.34
N ILE A 265 10.70 -7.74 2.39
CA ILE A 265 10.82 -8.27 3.74
C ILE A 265 9.78 -7.58 4.62
N ALA A 266 8.86 -8.36 5.21
CA ALA A 266 7.88 -7.82 6.14
C ALA A 266 8.52 -7.52 7.50
N VAL A 267 8.18 -6.39 8.09
CA VAL A 267 8.51 -6.07 9.48
C VAL A 267 7.59 -6.89 10.38
N ARG A 268 8.17 -7.64 11.31
CA ARG A 268 7.46 -8.48 12.28
C ARG A 268 7.85 -8.09 13.71
N GLY A 269 7.56 -8.96 14.67
CA GLY A 269 8.05 -8.79 16.03
C GLY A 269 9.57 -8.96 16.12
N ARG A 270 10.18 -8.36 17.15
CA ARG A 270 11.62 -8.32 17.38
C ARG A 270 12.30 -9.68 17.17
N ALA A 271 11.79 -10.73 17.80
CA ALA A 271 12.38 -12.07 17.73
C ALA A 271 12.40 -12.65 16.29
N ASP A 272 11.33 -12.42 15.51
CA ASP A 272 11.27 -12.87 14.12
C ASP A 272 12.23 -12.09 13.24
N ASN A 273 12.35 -10.77 13.45
CA ASN A 273 13.27 -9.88 12.72
C ASN A 273 14.72 -10.25 13.00
N GLU A 274 15.10 -10.45 14.28
CA GLU A 274 16.43 -10.89 14.69
C GLU A 274 16.78 -12.25 14.10
N ARG A 275 15.84 -13.22 14.14
CA ARG A 275 16.03 -14.54 13.53
C ARG A 275 16.33 -14.45 12.03
N LEU A 276 15.67 -13.59 11.29
CA LEU A 276 15.93 -13.37 9.86
C LEU A 276 17.34 -12.79 9.65
N VAL A 277 17.71 -11.75 10.41
CA VAL A 277 19.03 -11.11 10.31
C VAL A 277 20.14 -12.11 10.64
N GLU A 278 19.98 -12.92 11.70
CA GLU A 278 20.95 -13.96 12.06
C GLU A 278 21.08 -15.04 10.96
N ALA A 279 19.95 -15.46 10.36
CA ALA A 279 19.99 -16.40 9.23
C ALA A 279 20.78 -15.81 8.05
N MET A 280 20.52 -14.55 7.68
CA MET A 280 21.24 -13.88 6.60
C MET A 280 22.74 -13.68 6.88
N LYS A 281 23.11 -13.37 8.13
CA LYS A 281 24.52 -13.22 8.52
C LYS A 281 25.34 -14.51 8.43
N ARG A 282 24.67 -15.67 8.36
CA ARG A 282 25.32 -16.98 8.23
C ARG A 282 25.51 -17.42 6.78
N LEU A 283 24.88 -16.73 5.83
CA LEU A 283 25.02 -16.99 4.40
C LEU A 283 26.29 -16.36 3.84
#